data_06efea0b3e07eb854de31d38a5a2b6cd
#
_entry.id   06efea0b3e07eb854de31d38a5a2b6cd
#
_cell.length_a   1.000
_cell.length_b   1.000
_cell.length_c   1.000
_cell.angle_alpha   90.00
_cell.angle_beta   90.00
_cell.angle_gamma   90.00
#
_symmetry.space_group_name_H-M   'P 1'
#
loop_
_entity.id
_entity.type
_entity.pdbx_description
1 polymer ?
#
loop_
_entity_poly.entity_id
_entity_poly.type
_entity_poly.pdbx_seq_one_letter_code
_entity_poly.pdbx_strand_id
1 'polypeptide(L)'
;MPPNLQQTILVVEDDLDLAEMLIAYFDTQGYRVVSAAWGEKAVTLAAEVLPDLVLLDVRLPDIDGYEVCRRLRESHKTRGIPIIFLTERRARLDKLQGLELGAVDYLTKPFDIRELRLRVRNLLRRAGDLSAMNAVTGFPEGRAVDEFLQNVVEAPSEGWGIVAVTLSGLKTFREMYGFIASDDVLRTTSLMIYRIASEVAGENIFCGHLDEHTLFVFLPAEGMDALEGLIAERVGGSLEYFYPNTQHESMARGTDERLGLWVGQVKAQDGPFASVTDLKAKAFAARRTILSSRQS
;
A
#
# COMPACT_ATOMS: atom_id res chain seq x y z
N MET A 1 9.87 22.48 4.53
CA MET A 1 8.63 21.69 4.68
C MET A 1 8.49 20.85 3.43
N PRO A 2 8.39 19.51 3.49
CA PRO A 2 8.06 18.71 2.31
C PRO A 2 6.69 19.18 1.79
N PRO A 3 6.40 19.08 0.48
CA PRO A 3 5.08 19.41 -0.04
C PRO A 3 4.07 18.51 0.68
N ASN A 4 3.23 19.14 1.51
CA ASN A 4 2.12 18.48 2.15
C ASN A 4 1.24 17.97 1.01
N LEU A 5 1.27 16.67 0.72
CA LEU A 5 0.37 16.04 -0.23
C LEU A 5 -1.03 16.22 0.34
N GLN A 6 -1.69 17.29 -0.13
CA GLN A 6 -3.01 17.71 0.32
C GLN A 6 -3.99 16.59 0.02
N GLN A 7 -4.56 15.96 1.07
CA GLN A 7 -5.52 14.87 0.90
C GLN A 7 -6.73 15.36 0.09
N THR A 8 -7.18 14.54 -0.84
CA THR A 8 -8.25 14.87 -1.78
C THR A 8 -9.55 14.20 -1.38
N ILE A 9 -10.63 14.98 -1.26
CA ILE A 9 -11.99 14.51 -1.02
C ILE A 9 -12.80 14.69 -2.29
N LEU A 10 -13.47 13.63 -2.74
CA LEU A 10 -14.48 13.71 -3.80
C LEU A 10 -15.87 13.85 -3.16
N VAL A 11 -16.55 14.94 -3.46
CA VAL A 11 -17.95 15.21 -3.06
C VAL A 11 -18.86 14.87 -4.24
N VAL A 12 -19.79 13.93 -4.05
CA VAL A 12 -20.77 13.51 -5.04
C VAL A 12 -22.16 13.89 -4.50
N GLU A 13 -22.69 14.99 -5.01
CA GLU A 13 -23.91 15.61 -4.51
C GLU A 13 -24.55 16.41 -5.66
N ASP A 14 -25.86 16.25 -5.89
CA ASP A 14 -26.61 16.96 -6.93
C ASP A 14 -27.24 18.27 -6.41
N ASP A 15 -27.41 18.42 -5.11
CA ASP A 15 -27.77 19.69 -4.48
C ASP A 15 -26.56 20.63 -4.50
N LEU A 16 -26.61 21.65 -5.36
CA LEU A 16 -25.53 22.60 -5.56
C LEU A 16 -25.17 23.38 -4.30
N ASP A 17 -26.18 23.79 -3.51
CA ASP A 17 -25.95 24.59 -2.30
C ASP A 17 -25.23 23.76 -1.24
N LEU A 18 -25.62 22.50 -1.09
CA LEU A 18 -24.95 21.56 -0.19
C LEU A 18 -23.54 21.21 -0.67
N ALA A 19 -23.36 20.97 -1.97
CA ALA A 19 -22.04 20.71 -2.58
C ALA A 19 -21.09 21.87 -2.35
N GLU A 20 -21.50 23.10 -2.66
CA GLU A 20 -20.70 24.33 -2.46
C GLU A 20 -20.34 24.53 -0.98
N MET A 21 -21.27 24.31 -0.07
CA MET A 21 -21.03 24.38 1.37
C MET A 21 -19.98 23.36 1.80
N LEU A 22 -20.07 22.11 1.34
CA LEU A 22 -19.10 21.04 1.65
C LEU A 22 -17.71 21.37 1.08
N ILE A 23 -17.65 21.84 -0.16
CA ILE A 23 -16.40 22.25 -0.81
C ILE A 23 -15.73 23.36 0.00
N ALA A 24 -16.45 24.46 0.24
CA ALA A 24 -15.90 25.60 0.98
C ALA A 24 -15.44 25.20 2.39
N TYR A 25 -16.20 24.35 3.07
CA TYR A 25 -15.86 23.91 4.41
C TYR A 25 -14.59 23.06 4.44
N PHE A 26 -14.49 22.03 3.59
CA PHE A 26 -13.32 21.15 3.60
C PHE A 26 -12.07 21.81 3.00
N ASP A 27 -12.20 22.72 2.05
CA ASP A 27 -11.08 23.55 1.57
C ASP A 27 -10.47 24.37 2.74
N THR A 28 -11.31 24.99 3.59
CA THR A 28 -10.82 25.71 4.78
C THR A 28 -10.14 24.81 5.81
N GLN A 29 -10.43 23.51 5.79
CA GLN A 29 -9.76 22.52 6.64
C GLN A 29 -8.45 21.98 6.03
N GLY A 30 -8.05 22.48 4.86
CA GLY A 30 -6.78 22.13 4.21
C GLY A 30 -6.86 20.88 3.31
N TYR A 31 -8.06 20.41 2.96
CA TYR A 31 -8.25 19.35 1.97
C TYR A 31 -8.34 19.93 0.56
N ARG A 32 -7.93 19.16 -0.43
CA ARG A 32 -8.29 19.43 -1.82
C ARG A 32 -9.66 18.82 -2.09
N VAL A 33 -10.62 19.62 -2.53
CA VAL A 33 -11.96 19.09 -2.83
C VAL A 33 -12.21 19.08 -4.32
N VAL A 34 -12.72 17.98 -4.82
CA VAL A 34 -13.26 17.85 -6.20
C VAL A 34 -14.70 17.40 -6.09
N SER A 35 -15.55 17.79 -7.03
CA SER A 35 -16.98 17.50 -6.97
C SER A 35 -17.55 16.96 -8.27
N ALA A 36 -18.62 16.18 -8.13
CA ALA A 36 -19.45 15.70 -9.23
C ALA A 36 -20.92 15.73 -8.81
N ALA A 37 -21.79 16.26 -9.67
CA ALA A 37 -23.24 16.28 -9.45
C ALA A 37 -23.96 15.04 -10.02
N TRP A 38 -23.22 14.14 -10.68
CA TRP A 38 -23.75 12.97 -11.40
C TRP A 38 -22.93 11.73 -11.05
N GLY A 39 -23.57 10.59 -10.88
CA GLY A 39 -22.92 9.35 -10.49
C GLY A 39 -21.94 8.83 -11.55
N GLU A 40 -22.28 8.89 -12.83
CA GLU A 40 -21.37 8.50 -13.94
C GLU A 40 -20.10 9.36 -13.96
N LYS A 41 -20.27 10.67 -13.74
CA LYS A 41 -19.12 11.59 -13.65
C LYS A 41 -18.27 11.29 -12.42
N ALA A 42 -18.91 10.94 -11.30
CA ALA A 42 -18.20 10.58 -10.06
C ALA A 42 -17.31 9.35 -10.25
N VAL A 43 -17.81 8.29 -10.91
CA VAL A 43 -17.02 7.08 -11.21
C VAL A 43 -15.79 7.43 -12.07
N THR A 44 -15.99 8.22 -13.13
CA THR A 44 -14.90 8.64 -14.01
C THR A 44 -13.86 9.48 -13.24
N LEU A 45 -14.32 10.48 -12.50
CA LEU A 45 -13.47 11.41 -11.76
C LEU A 45 -12.69 10.68 -10.64
N ALA A 46 -13.31 9.72 -9.95
CA ALA A 46 -12.64 8.91 -8.94
C ALA A 46 -11.48 8.10 -9.52
N ALA A 47 -11.64 7.55 -10.74
CA ALA A 47 -10.58 6.79 -11.42
C ALA A 47 -9.42 7.68 -11.93
N GLU A 48 -9.71 8.95 -12.27
CA GLU A 48 -8.72 9.93 -12.73
C GLU A 48 -7.93 10.55 -11.58
N VAL A 49 -8.64 10.97 -10.52
CA VAL A 49 -8.07 11.76 -9.41
C VAL A 49 -7.54 10.90 -8.29
N LEU A 50 -8.09 9.67 -8.11
CA LEU A 50 -7.80 8.75 -7.00
C LEU A 50 -7.93 9.46 -5.64
N PRO A 51 -9.13 9.94 -5.25
CA PRO A 51 -9.32 10.67 -4.02
C PRO A 51 -9.05 9.79 -2.79
N ASP A 52 -8.65 10.42 -1.68
CA ASP A 52 -8.42 9.74 -0.40
C ASP A 52 -9.73 9.37 0.33
N LEU A 53 -10.84 10.02 -0.03
CA LEU A 53 -12.17 9.74 0.52
C LEU A 53 -13.26 10.24 -0.44
N VAL A 54 -14.40 9.54 -0.46
CA VAL A 54 -15.61 9.93 -1.19
C VAL A 54 -16.74 10.23 -0.21
N LEU A 55 -17.34 11.42 -0.32
CA LEU A 55 -18.64 11.76 0.26
C LEU A 55 -19.68 11.56 -0.84
N LEU A 56 -20.65 10.68 -0.63
CA LEU A 56 -21.52 10.21 -1.70
C LEU A 56 -22.98 10.29 -1.30
N ASP A 57 -23.76 11.11 -2.01
CA ASP A 57 -25.21 11.03 -1.86
C ASP A 57 -25.74 9.74 -2.47
N VAL A 58 -26.74 9.20 -1.83
CA VAL A 58 -27.48 8.03 -2.32
C VAL A 58 -28.39 8.40 -3.49
N ARG A 59 -28.99 9.59 -3.46
CA ARG A 59 -29.89 10.07 -4.50
C ARG A 59 -29.15 10.94 -5.49
N LEU A 60 -28.89 10.42 -6.67
CA LEU A 60 -28.28 11.15 -7.78
C LEU A 60 -29.20 11.06 -9.00
N PRO A 61 -29.10 12.01 -9.94
CA PRO A 61 -30.07 12.13 -11.02
C PRO A 61 -29.95 11.08 -12.13
N ASP A 62 -28.81 10.39 -12.24
CA ASP A 62 -28.54 9.39 -13.30
C ASP A 62 -28.48 7.97 -12.76
N ILE A 63 -27.50 7.63 -11.96
CA ILE A 63 -27.35 6.36 -11.26
C ILE A 63 -27.32 6.61 -9.76
N ASP A 64 -27.89 5.72 -8.94
CA ASP A 64 -27.89 5.92 -7.50
C ASP A 64 -26.50 5.76 -6.88
N GLY A 65 -26.29 6.29 -5.68
CA GLY A 65 -25.00 6.23 -5.00
C GLY A 65 -24.55 4.80 -4.67
N TYR A 66 -25.46 3.83 -4.53
CA TYR A 66 -25.10 2.44 -4.32
C TYR A 66 -24.46 1.84 -5.57
N GLU A 67 -24.98 2.18 -6.75
CA GLU A 67 -24.38 1.76 -8.03
C GLU A 67 -23.01 2.42 -8.23
N VAL A 68 -22.84 3.70 -7.88
CA VAL A 68 -21.53 4.35 -7.87
C VAL A 68 -20.56 3.58 -6.96
N CYS A 69 -20.96 3.29 -5.73
CA CYS A 69 -20.16 2.52 -4.77
C CYS A 69 -19.76 1.16 -5.34
N ARG A 70 -20.70 0.40 -5.91
CA ARG A 70 -20.44 -0.91 -6.52
C ARG A 70 -19.36 -0.82 -7.60
N ARG A 71 -19.46 0.12 -8.53
CA ARG A 71 -18.47 0.33 -9.60
C ARG A 71 -17.10 0.74 -9.08
N LEU A 72 -17.05 1.57 -8.04
CA LEU A 72 -15.78 1.91 -7.36
C LEU A 72 -15.14 0.68 -6.72
N ARG A 73 -15.91 -0.24 -6.18
CA ARG A 73 -15.40 -1.49 -5.56
C ARG A 73 -14.92 -2.53 -6.59
N GLU A 74 -15.48 -2.52 -7.79
CA GLU A 74 -15.07 -3.41 -8.89
C GLU A 74 -13.72 -3.01 -9.50
N SER A 75 -13.36 -1.74 -9.43
CA SER A 75 -12.10 -1.23 -9.96
C SER A 75 -10.95 -1.43 -8.97
N HIS A 76 -9.86 -2.04 -9.41
CA HIS A 76 -8.64 -2.23 -8.62
C HIS A 76 -8.06 -0.91 -8.07
N LYS A 77 -8.22 0.19 -8.82
CA LYS A 77 -7.68 1.50 -8.44
C LYS A 77 -8.49 2.18 -7.34
N THR A 78 -9.80 1.95 -7.30
CA THR A 78 -10.72 2.71 -6.45
C THR A 78 -11.37 1.89 -5.35
N ARG A 79 -11.24 0.55 -5.37
CA ARG A 79 -11.89 -0.35 -4.41
C ARG A 79 -11.53 -0.10 -2.94
N GLY A 80 -10.33 0.44 -2.68
CA GLY A 80 -9.84 0.73 -1.32
C GLY A 80 -10.23 2.11 -0.80
N ILE A 81 -10.78 2.98 -1.64
CA ILE A 81 -11.13 4.36 -1.24
C ILE A 81 -12.30 4.33 -0.24
N PRO A 82 -12.17 4.90 0.97
CA PRO A 82 -13.26 4.97 1.92
C PRO A 82 -14.41 5.83 1.41
N ILE A 83 -15.65 5.37 1.63
CA ILE A 83 -16.86 6.03 1.19
C ILE A 83 -17.74 6.30 2.42
N ILE A 84 -18.19 7.55 2.56
CA ILE A 84 -19.25 7.96 3.51
C ILE A 84 -20.50 8.27 2.70
N PHE A 85 -21.57 7.56 2.94
CA PHE A 85 -22.85 7.92 2.35
C PHE A 85 -23.52 9.09 3.11
N LEU A 86 -23.99 10.06 2.36
CA LEU A 86 -24.87 11.14 2.84
C LEU A 86 -26.30 10.79 2.38
N THR A 87 -27.23 10.54 3.29
CA THR A 87 -28.53 10.01 2.91
C THR A 87 -29.69 10.59 3.73
N GLU A 88 -30.82 10.87 3.10
CA GLU A 88 -32.06 11.22 3.79
C GLU A 88 -32.76 10.01 4.42
N ARG A 89 -32.38 8.80 4.06
CA ARG A 89 -33.06 7.57 4.49
C ARG A 89 -32.55 7.09 5.85
N ARG A 90 -33.45 6.99 6.79
CA ARG A 90 -33.23 6.42 8.15
C ARG A 90 -33.45 4.91 8.21
N ALA A 91 -33.82 4.26 7.12
CA ALA A 91 -34.21 2.85 7.13
C ALA A 91 -33.00 1.94 7.43
N ARG A 92 -33.18 1.03 8.39
CA ARG A 92 -32.17 0.07 8.85
C ARG A 92 -31.69 -0.88 7.75
N LEU A 93 -32.55 -1.13 6.75
CA LEU A 93 -32.26 -1.97 5.58
C LEU A 93 -31.27 -1.32 4.61
N ASP A 94 -31.40 -0.01 4.38
CA ASP A 94 -30.49 0.74 3.49
C ASP A 94 -29.06 0.79 4.07
N LYS A 95 -28.92 0.83 5.40
CA LYS A 95 -27.62 0.76 6.08
C LYS A 95 -26.94 -0.61 5.94
N LEU A 96 -27.70 -1.71 5.96
CA LEU A 96 -27.17 -3.05 5.77
C LEU A 96 -26.69 -3.26 4.33
N GLN A 97 -27.48 -2.82 3.35
CA GLN A 97 -27.14 -2.95 1.92
C GLN A 97 -25.84 -2.21 1.57
N GLY A 98 -25.63 -1.01 2.09
CA GLY A 98 -24.41 -0.29 1.81
C GLY A 98 -23.18 -0.81 2.58
N LEU A 99 -23.35 -1.36 3.78
CA LEU A 99 -22.26 -2.04 4.49
C LEU A 99 -21.83 -3.33 3.77
N GLU A 100 -22.79 -4.07 3.20
CA GLU A 100 -22.52 -5.24 2.34
C GLU A 100 -21.77 -4.85 1.06
N LEU A 101 -21.99 -3.64 0.53
CA LEU A 101 -21.27 -3.06 -0.60
C LEU A 101 -19.89 -2.48 -0.23
N GLY A 102 -19.48 -2.59 1.04
CA GLY A 102 -18.16 -2.16 1.50
C GLY A 102 -18.04 -0.64 1.75
N ALA A 103 -19.15 0.07 1.97
CA ALA A 103 -19.09 1.43 2.51
C ALA A 103 -18.60 1.40 3.97
N VAL A 104 -17.87 2.44 4.35
CA VAL A 104 -17.24 2.49 5.68
C VAL A 104 -18.11 3.19 6.70
N ASP A 105 -18.97 4.14 6.27
CA ASP A 105 -19.82 4.92 7.19
C ASP A 105 -21.04 5.54 6.48
N TYR A 106 -22.01 5.97 7.29
CA TYR A 106 -23.27 6.63 6.88
C TYR A 106 -23.55 7.84 7.74
N LEU A 107 -24.01 8.92 7.12
CA LEU A 107 -24.51 10.11 7.80
C LEU A 107 -25.85 10.52 7.23
N THR A 108 -26.85 10.70 8.12
CA THR A 108 -28.23 11.01 7.72
C THR A 108 -28.41 12.52 7.60
N LYS A 109 -28.95 12.99 6.48
CA LYS A 109 -29.37 14.38 6.26
C LYS A 109 -30.67 14.68 7.06
N PRO A 110 -30.81 15.85 7.72
CA PRO A 110 -29.75 16.85 7.92
C PRO A 110 -28.73 16.40 8.96
N PHE A 111 -27.46 16.76 8.75
CA PHE A 111 -26.35 16.39 9.62
C PHE A 111 -25.60 17.61 10.18
N ASP A 112 -24.92 17.42 11.30
CA ASP A 112 -23.96 18.41 11.81
C ASP A 112 -22.64 18.30 11.02
N ILE A 113 -22.21 19.41 10.43
CA ILE A 113 -20.95 19.48 9.67
C ILE A 113 -19.73 19.12 10.53
N ARG A 114 -19.80 19.35 11.85
CA ARG A 114 -18.74 18.97 12.78
C ARG A 114 -18.67 17.46 12.95
N GLU A 115 -19.83 16.78 12.97
CA GLU A 115 -19.88 15.32 12.99
C GLU A 115 -19.28 14.75 11.72
N LEU A 116 -19.66 15.26 10.55
CA LEU A 116 -19.10 14.86 9.26
C LEU A 116 -17.59 15.04 9.24
N ARG A 117 -17.07 16.19 9.69
CA ARG A 117 -15.63 16.44 9.79
C ARG A 117 -14.90 15.41 10.64
N LEU A 118 -15.46 15.04 11.79
CA LEU A 118 -14.83 14.05 12.67
C LEU A 118 -14.77 12.67 11.99
N ARG A 119 -15.81 12.28 11.28
CA ARG A 119 -15.86 11.02 10.52
C ARG A 119 -14.85 11.02 9.39
N VAL A 120 -14.81 12.07 8.57
CA VAL A 120 -13.83 12.27 7.49
C VAL A 120 -12.42 12.16 8.04
N ARG A 121 -12.08 12.93 9.07
CA ARG A 121 -10.75 12.90 9.69
C ARG A 121 -10.37 11.52 10.21
N ASN A 122 -11.31 10.83 10.88
CA ASN A 122 -11.05 9.49 11.42
C ASN A 122 -10.85 8.46 10.32
N LEU A 123 -11.61 8.54 9.22
CA LEU A 123 -11.48 7.63 8.09
C LEU A 123 -10.20 7.90 7.29
N LEU A 124 -9.87 9.17 7.03
CA LEU A 124 -8.63 9.54 6.37
C LEU A 124 -7.41 9.13 7.19
N ARG A 125 -7.46 9.27 8.52
CA ARG A 125 -6.41 8.76 9.40
C ARG A 125 -6.29 7.24 9.32
N ARG A 126 -7.40 6.50 9.40
CA ARG A 126 -7.42 5.04 9.27
C ARG A 126 -7.00 4.57 7.88
N ALA A 127 -7.42 5.26 6.83
CA ALA A 127 -7.00 4.98 5.46
C ALA A 127 -5.51 5.28 5.28
N GLY A 128 -4.99 6.35 5.88
CA GLY A 128 -3.56 6.65 5.98
C GLY A 128 -2.80 5.56 6.73
N ASP A 129 -3.32 5.11 7.86
CA ASP A 129 -2.74 4.02 8.65
C ASP A 129 -2.83 2.67 7.90
N LEU A 130 -3.92 2.41 7.15
CA LEU A 130 -4.10 1.21 6.31
C LEU A 130 -3.32 1.29 5.00
N SER A 131 -3.17 2.47 4.39
CA SER A 131 -2.28 2.68 3.23
C SER A 131 -0.81 2.71 3.62
N ALA A 132 -0.51 2.80 4.91
CA ALA A 132 0.84 2.66 5.45
C ALA A 132 1.29 1.20 5.61
N MET A 133 0.39 0.23 5.38
CA MET A 133 0.66 -1.20 5.55
C MET A 133 0.30 -1.95 4.26
N ASN A 134 1.22 -2.77 3.78
CA ASN A 134 1.00 -3.62 2.63
C ASN A 134 -0.13 -4.62 2.88
N ALA A 135 -1.13 -4.65 2.01
CA ALA A 135 -2.34 -5.46 2.17
C ALA A 135 -2.09 -6.98 2.16
N VAL A 136 -0.99 -7.42 1.53
CA VAL A 136 -0.62 -8.84 1.41
C VAL A 136 0.22 -9.28 2.61
N THR A 137 1.24 -8.50 2.95
CA THR A 137 2.27 -8.90 3.93
C THR A 137 2.02 -8.34 5.33
N GLY A 138 1.27 -7.24 5.45
CA GLY A 138 1.06 -6.52 6.71
C GLY A 138 2.26 -5.69 7.17
N PHE A 139 3.34 -5.61 6.39
CA PHE A 139 4.48 -4.74 6.70
C PHE A 139 4.23 -3.30 6.26
N PRO A 140 4.87 -2.30 6.92
CA PRO A 140 4.84 -0.91 6.51
C PRO A 140 5.19 -0.71 5.03
N GLU A 141 4.46 0.20 4.35
CA GLU A 141 4.75 0.63 2.99
C GLU A 141 4.43 2.12 2.80
N GLY A 142 4.79 2.66 1.64
CA GLY A 142 4.44 4.03 1.26
C GLY A 142 4.87 5.05 2.31
N ARG A 143 3.90 5.82 2.83
CA ARG A 143 4.16 6.91 3.76
C ARG A 143 4.85 6.49 5.06
N ALA A 144 4.49 5.35 5.64
CA ALA A 144 5.12 4.88 6.88
C ALA A 144 6.61 4.59 6.70
N VAL A 145 6.97 4.03 5.54
CA VAL A 145 8.36 3.78 5.15
C VAL A 145 9.08 5.10 4.88
N ASP A 146 8.44 6.03 4.17
CA ASP A 146 9.04 7.33 3.85
C ASP A 146 9.33 8.15 5.11
N GLU A 147 8.40 8.19 6.07
CA GLU A 147 8.59 8.85 7.36
C GLU A 147 9.73 8.20 8.17
N PHE A 148 9.81 6.87 8.20
CA PHE A 148 10.91 6.17 8.83
C PHE A 148 12.26 6.51 8.18
N LEU A 149 12.36 6.40 6.86
CA LEU A 149 13.59 6.69 6.11
C LEU A 149 13.98 8.18 6.17
N GLN A 150 13.01 9.09 6.27
CA GLN A 150 13.27 10.50 6.47
C GLN A 150 13.99 10.74 7.81
N ASN A 151 13.55 10.10 8.88
CA ASN A 151 14.22 10.17 10.17
C ASN A 151 15.65 9.61 10.11
N VAL A 152 15.88 8.54 9.33
CA VAL A 152 17.21 7.96 9.12
C VAL A 152 18.13 8.92 8.36
N VAL A 153 17.62 9.64 7.36
CA VAL A 153 18.39 10.62 6.56
C VAL A 153 18.70 11.88 7.39
N GLU A 154 17.76 12.34 8.22
CA GLU A 154 17.90 13.56 9.02
C GLU A 154 18.73 13.37 10.30
N ALA A 155 18.75 12.16 10.86
CA ALA A 155 19.52 11.84 12.05
C ALA A 155 20.83 11.15 11.64
N PRO A 156 21.98 11.84 11.62
CA PRO A 156 23.25 11.25 11.29
C PRO A 156 23.72 10.33 12.44
N SER A 157 23.16 9.13 12.48
CA SER A 157 23.66 8.06 13.35
C SER A 157 24.59 7.16 12.52
N GLU A 158 25.69 6.76 13.12
CA GLU A 158 26.62 5.79 12.54
C GLU A 158 26.15 4.36 12.88
N GLY A 159 26.62 3.39 12.12
CA GLY A 159 26.47 1.98 12.49
C GLY A 159 25.15 1.31 12.05
N TRP A 160 24.30 1.97 11.29
CA TRP A 160 23.13 1.32 10.68
C TRP A 160 23.39 0.83 9.27
N GLY A 161 22.56 -0.10 8.83
CA GLY A 161 22.48 -0.58 7.47
C GLY A 161 21.07 -0.89 7.02
N ILE A 162 20.89 -0.96 5.71
CA ILE A 162 19.67 -1.39 5.04
C ILE A 162 20.00 -2.55 4.12
N VAL A 163 19.28 -3.66 4.27
CA VAL A 163 19.31 -4.78 3.33
C VAL A 163 17.98 -4.77 2.57
N ALA A 164 18.03 -4.47 1.27
CA ALA A 164 16.87 -4.49 0.39
C ALA A 164 16.80 -5.84 -0.35
N VAL A 165 15.68 -6.53 -0.23
CA VAL A 165 15.44 -7.86 -0.81
C VAL A 165 14.29 -7.77 -1.81
N THR A 166 14.60 -7.96 -3.09
CA THR A 166 13.61 -7.96 -4.17
C THR A 166 13.29 -9.37 -4.61
N LEU A 167 12.01 -9.71 -4.64
CA LEU A 167 11.52 -10.97 -5.18
C LEU A 167 11.32 -10.82 -6.69
N SER A 168 12.19 -11.44 -7.49
CA SER A 168 12.10 -11.46 -8.96
C SER A 168 11.22 -12.60 -9.46
N GLY A 169 10.71 -12.49 -10.69
CA GLY A 169 9.88 -13.51 -11.32
C GLY A 169 8.43 -13.59 -10.79
N LEU A 170 8.04 -12.75 -9.81
CA LEU A 170 6.71 -12.81 -9.20
C LEU A 170 5.59 -12.48 -10.22
N LYS A 171 5.85 -11.61 -11.18
CA LYS A 171 4.88 -11.28 -12.24
C LYS A 171 4.58 -12.51 -13.09
N THR A 172 5.58 -13.19 -13.60
CA THR A 172 5.44 -14.42 -14.39
C THR A 172 4.78 -15.53 -13.57
N PHE A 173 5.16 -15.67 -12.30
CA PHE A 173 4.54 -16.61 -11.38
C PHE A 173 3.04 -16.31 -11.19
N ARG A 174 2.65 -15.05 -11.04
CA ARG A 174 1.26 -14.60 -10.95
C ARG A 174 0.45 -14.92 -12.21
N GLU A 175 1.04 -14.74 -13.40
CA GLU A 175 0.40 -15.06 -14.67
C GLU A 175 0.13 -16.57 -14.82
N MET A 176 1.03 -17.42 -14.29
CA MET A 176 0.89 -18.88 -14.36
C MET A 176 -0.01 -19.47 -13.26
N TYR A 177 0.10 -18.98 -12.03
CA TYR A 177 -0.54 -19.60 -10.85
C TYR A 177 -1.59 -18.73 -10.17
N GLY A 178 -1.83 -17.52 -10.68
CA GLY A 178 -2.83 -16.58 -10.18
C GLY A 178 -2.39 -15.71 -9.01
N PHE A 179 -3.28 -14.77 -8.65
CA PHE A 179 -3.00 -13.77 -7.63
C PHE A 179 -2.82 -14.37 -6.24
N ILE A 180 -3.65 -15.34 -5.85
CA ILE A 180 -3.62 -15.95 -4.51
C ILE A 180 -2.26 -16.61 -4.26
N ALA A 181 -1.78 -17.40 -5.23
CA ALA A 181 -0.49 -18.07 -5.10
C ALA A 181 0.68 -17.07 -5.04
N SER A 182 0.64 -16.00 -5.85
CA SER A 182 1.68 -14.98 -5.82
C SER A 182 1.68 -14.17 -4.52
N ASP A 183 0.50 -13.89 -3.95
CA ASP A 183 0.36 -13.22 -2.65
C ASP A 183 0.89 -14.10 -1.51
N ASP A 184 0.67 -15.41 -1.57
CA ASP A 184 1.21 -16.36 -0.60
C ASP A 184 2.75 -16.45 -0.67
N VAL A 185 3.33 -16.41 -1.87
CA VAL A 185 4.79 -16.29 -2.06
C VAL A 185 5.32 -15.02 -1.39
N LEU A 186 4.72 -13.86 -1.72
CA LEU A 186 5.16 -12.57 -1.18
C LEU A 186 5.03 -12.54 0.34
N ARG A 187 3.89 -12.98 0.88
CA ARG A 187 3.64 -13.04 2.33
C ARG A 187 4.64 -13.94 3.05
N THR A 188 4.82 -15.14 2.54
CA THR A 188 5.69 -16.14 3.17
C THR A 188 7.15 -15.70 3.16
N THR A 189 7.65 -15.22 2.02
CA THR A 189 9.03 -14.73 1.90
C THR A 189 9.28 -13.51 2.79
N SER A 190 8.35 -12.56 2.86
CA SER A 190 8.46 -11.39 3.74
C SER A 190 8.51 -11.77 5.21
N LEU A 191 7.67 -12.72 5.65
CA LEU A 191 7.68 -13.23 7.04
C LEU A 191 8.98 -13.98 7.36
N MET A 192 9.52 -14.76 6.42
CA MET A 192 10.80 -15.44 6.59
C MET A 192 11.94 -14.43 6.76
N ILE A 193 12.00 -13.40 5.92
CA ILE A 193 13.00 -12.33 6.00
C ILE A 193 12.92 -11.63 7.37
N TYR A 194 11.72 -11.26 7.81
CA TYR A 194 11.52 -10.63 9.11
C TYR A 194 12.00 -11.51 10.28
N ARG A 195 11.68 -12.80 10.26
CA ARG A 195 12.13 -13.75 11.31
C ARG A 195 13.64 -13.87 11.34
N ILE A 196 14.29 -14.02 10.18
CA ILE A 196 15.74 -14.06 10.07
C ILE A 196 16.37 -12.77 10.59
N ALA A 197 15.81 -11.62 10.23
CA ALA A 197 16.28 -10.33 10.71
C ALA A 197 16.18 -10.20 12.24
N SER A 198 15.06 -10.67 12.81
CA SER A 198 14.86 -10.71 14.28
C SER A 198 15.83 -11.67 14.96
N GLU A 199 16.20 -12.79 14.34
CA GLU A 199 17.23 -13.71 14.86
C GLU A 199 18.62 -13.05 14.89
N VAL A 200 18.95 -12.24 13.86
CA VAL A 200 20.26 -11.58 13.70
C VAL A 200 20.42 -10.35 14.59
N ALA A 201 19.40 -9.50 14.68
CA ALA A 201 19.51 -8.18 15.31
C ALA A 201 18.49 -7.91 16.43
N GLY A 202 17.69 -8.90 16.83
CA GLY A 202 16.71 -8.78 17.91
C GLY A 202 15.60 -7.80 17.56
N GLU A 203 15.23 -6.95 18.53
CA GLU A 203 14.17 -5.95 18.37
C GLU A 203 14.63 -4.66 17.65
N ASN A 204 15.93 -4.49 17.42
CA ASN A 204 16.50 -3.30 16.80
C ASN A 204 16.41 -3.33 15.27
N ILE A 205 15.25 -3.71 14.74
CA ILE A 205 15.00 -3.77 13.30
C ILE A 205 13.75 -3.01 12.93
N PHE A 206 13.75 -2.50 11.68
CA PHE A 206 12.53 -2.06 11.02
C PHE A 206 12.43 -2.74 9.66
N CYS A 207 11.26 -3.28 9.33
CA CYS A 207 10.99 -3.90 8.03
C CYS A 207 9.85 -3.17 7.34
N GLY A 208 9.98 -2.95 6.02
CA GLY A 208 8.96 -2.29 5.22
C GLY A 208 9.17 -2.51 3.73
N HIS A 209 8.16 -2.18 2.93
CA HIS A 209 8.23 -2.28 1.49
C HIS A 209 8.76 -0.99 0.85
N LEU A 210 9.82 -1.10 0.04
CA LEU A 210 10.29 0.01 -0.81
C LEU A 210 9.43 0.14 -2.07
N ASP A 211 8.96 -0.98 -2.59
CA ASP A 211 8.01 -1.10 -3.70
C ASP A 211 7.19 -2.40 -3.57
N GLU A 212 6.38 -2.72 -4.59
CA GLU A 212 5.46 -3.86 -4.62
C GLU A 212 6.15 -5.22 -4.38
N HIS A 213 7.44 -5.35 -4.72
CA HIS A 213 8.20 -6.62 -4.69
C HIS A 213 9.47 -6.57 -3.85
N THR A 214 9.80 -5.42 -3.27
CA THR A 214 11.02 -5.19 -2.52
C THR A 214 10.71 -4.91 -1.05
N LEU A 215 11.07 -5.84 -0.18
CA LEU A 215 11.13 -5.64 1.26
C LEU A 215 12.52 -5.12 1.64
N PHE A 216 12.60 -4.18 2.58
CA PHE A 216 13.87 -3.82 3.18
C PHE A 216 13.87 -4.08 4.67
N VAL A 217 15.06 -4.32 5.20
CA VAL A 217 15.35 -4.46 6.62
C VAL A 217 16.36 -3.39 7.01
N PHE A 218 16.00 -2.53 7.94
CA PHE A 218 16.92 -1.65 8.64
C PHE A 218 17.42 -2.35 9.90
N LEU A 219 18.73 -2.37 10.13
CA LEU A 219 19.36 -3.08 11.24
C LEU A 219 20.75 -2.47 11.55
N PRO A 220 21.42 -2.86 12.66
CA PRO A 220 22.82 -2.56 12.87
C PRO A 220 23.71 -3.09 11.73
N ALA A 221 24.65 -2.29 11.25
CA ALA A 221 25.47 -2.60 10.06
C ALA A 221 26.29 -3.90 10.20
N GLU A 222 26.67 -4.26 11.41
CA GLU A 222 27.39 -5.51 11.71
C GLU A 222 26.59 -6.78 11.43
N GLY A 223 25.24 -6.69 11.45
CA GLY A 223 24.35 -7.81 11.17
C GLY A 223 24.05 -8.05 9.69
N MET A 224 24.43 -7.13 8.79
CA MET A 224 23.98 -7.16 7.38
C MET A 224 24.46 -8.38 6.61
N ASP A 225 25.75 -8.73 6.74
CA ASP A 225 26.33 -9.86 5.98
C ASP A 225 25.76 -11.20 6.50
N ALA A 226 25.52 -11.32 7.80
CA ALA A 226 24.86 -12.49 8.39
C ALA A 226 23.40 -12.60 7.90
N LEU A 227 22.68 -11.46 7.87
CA LEU A 227 21.31 -11.42 7.36
C LEU A 227 21.25 -11.81 5.87
N GLU A 228 22.11 -11.28 5.03
CA GLU A 228 22.18 -11.61 3.60
C GLU A 228 22.45 -13.11 3.40
N GLY A 229 23.44 -13.66 4.11
CA GLY A 229 23.79 -15.09 4.02
C GLY A 229 22.62 -16.01 4.39
N LEU A 230 21.93 -15.69 5.50
CA LEU A 230 20.76 -16.48 5.94
C LEU A 230 19.55 -16.31 5.02
N ILE A 231 19.34 -15.13 4.43
CA ILE A 231 18.29 -14.92 3.42
C ILE A 231 18.60 -15.76 2.18
N ALA A 232 19.83 -15.75 1.69
CA ALA A 232 20.25 -16.54 0.54
C ALA A 232 20.01 -18.04 0.78
N GLU A 233 20.40 -18.55 1.94
CA GLU A 233 20.29 -19.96 2.29
C GLU A 233 18.83 -20.37 2.51
N ARG A 234 18.11 -19.69 3.41
CA ARG A 234 16.80 -20.15 3.87
C ARG A 234 15.67 -19.70 2.95
N VAL A 235 15.63 -18.42 2.53
CA VAL A 235 14.58 -17.92 1.65
C VAL A 235 14.85 -18.35 0.22
N GLY A 236 16.08 -18.15 -0.30
CA GLY A 236 16.44 -18.59 -1.63
C GLY A 236 16.25 -20.08 -1.85
N GLY A 237 16.67 -20.92 -0.87
CA GLY A 237 16.45 -22.37 -0.91
C GLY A 237 14.99 -22.81 -0.82
N SER A 238 14.08 -21.95 -0.34
CA SER A 238 12.64 -22.26 -0.20
C SER A 238 11.80 -21.91 -1.42
N LEU A 239 12.31 -21.08 -2.35
CA LEU A 239 11.51 -20.60 -3.50
C LEU A 239 11.03 -21.74 -4.41
N GLU A 240 11.76 -22.82 -4.51
CA GLU A 240 11.37 -23.97 -5.33
C GLU A 240 10.10 -24.67 -4.80
N TYR A 241 9.84 -24.61 -3.49
CA TYR A 241 8.67 -25.27 -2.89
C TYR A 241 7.33 -24.60 -3.26
N PHE A 242 7.34 -23.39 -3.80
CA PHE A 242 6.14 -22.72 -4.30
C PHE A 242 5.66 -23.28 -5.64
N TYR A 243 6.49 -24.06 -6.34
CA TYR A 243 6.10 -24.70 -7.60
C TYR A 243 5.48 -26.08 -7.36
N PRO A 244 4.39 -26.46 -8.08
CA PRO A 244 3.82 -27.80 -8.00
C PRO A 244 4.84 -28.88 -8.40
N ASN A 245 4.90 -29.98 -7.67
CA ASN A 245 5.86 -31.08 -7.85
C ASN A 245 5.87 -31.67 -9.28
N THR A 246 4.78 -31.53 -10.05
CA THR A 246 4.66 -32.09 -11.41
C THR A 246 5.39 -31.30 -12.49
N GLN A 247 5.94 -30.13 -12.17
CA GLN A 247 6.55 -29.22 -13.16
C GLN A 247 8.07 -29.01 -12.99
N HIS A 248 8.71 -29.69 -12.04
CA HIS A 248 10.16 -29.55 -11.83
C HIS A 248 10.99 -29.93 -13.06
N GLU A 249 10.53 -30.85 -13.90
CA GLU A 249 11.29 -31.35 -15.07
C GLU A 249 10.98 -30.62 -16.37
N SER A 250 9.77 -30.08 -16.57
CA SER A 250 9.38 -29.49 -17.84
C SER A 250 9.75 -28.00 -18.02
N MET A 251 9.98 -27.27 -16.92
CA MET A 251 10.34 -25.85 -16.94
C MET A 251 11.84 -25.56 -17.01
N ALA A 252 12.69 -26.59 -16.97
CA ALA A 252 14.16 -26.46 -17.08
C ALA A 252 14.65 -25.96 -18.47
N ARG A 253 13.74 -25.72 -19.41
CA ARG A 253 14.08 -25.34 -20.78
C ARG A 253 13.31 -24.13 -21.26
N GLY A 254 13.65 -22.91 -20.76
CA GLY A 254 13.38 -21.81 -21.63
C GLY A 254 12.71 -20.55 -21.13
N THR A 255 12.69 -20.20 -19.84
CA THR A 255 12.41 -18.80 -19.45
C THR A 255 13.26 -18.39 -18.26
N ASP A 256 13.96 -17.30 -18.43
CA ASP A 256 14.83 -16.62 -17.47
C ASP A 256 14.07 -15.98 -16.27
N GLU A 257 12.82 -16.33 -16.03
CA GLU A 257 11.89 -15.65 -15.13
C GLU A 257 11.33 -16.54 -14.01
N ARG A 258 12.15 -17.38 -13.41
CA ARG A 258 11.78 -18.09 -12.17
C ARG A 258 11.82 -17.14 -10.98
N LEU A 259 11.09 -17.50 -9.90
CA LEU A 259 11.22 -16.83 -8.63
C LEU A 259 12.69 -16.82 -8.19
N GLY A 260 13.18 -15.65 -7.85
CA GLY A 260 14.55 -15.44 -7.43
C GLY A 260 14.66 -14.27 -6.46
N LEU A 261 15.83 -14.11 -5.85
CA LEU A 261 16.11 -13.01 -4.93
C LEU A 261 17.25 -12.14 -5.46
N TRP A 262 17.02 -10.84 -5.37
CA TRP A 262 18.07 -9.83 -5.53
C TRP A 262 18.23 -9.11 -4.21
N VAL A 263 19.47 -8.99 -3.74
CA VAL A 263 19.76 -8.30 -2.48
C VAL A 263 20.72 -7.15 -2.72
N GLY A 264 20.43 -6.02 -2.11
CA GLY A 264 21.26 -4.83 -2.10
C GLY A 264 21.49 -4.36 -0.66
N GLN A 265 22.70 -3.90 -0.38
CA GLN A 265 23.09 -3.36 0.90
C GLN A 265 23.44 -1.88 0.79
N VAL A 266 22.99 -1.09 1.77
CA VAL A 266 23.39 0.32 1.95
C VAL A 266 23.73 0.53 3.41
N LYS A 267 24.87 1.15 3.69
CA LYS A 267 25.34 1.47 5.05
C LYS A 267 25.33 2.98 5.28
N ALA A 268 25.28 3.39 6.53
CA ALA A 268 25.37 4.81 6.93
C ALA A 268 26.57 5.53 6.28
N GLN A 269 27.70 4.85 6.17
CA GLN A 269 28.95 5.38 5.56
C GLN A 269 28.87 5.61 4.05
N ASP A 270 27.86 5.08 3.35
CA ASP A 270 27.64 5.30 1.91
C ASP A 270 26.97 6.66 1.64
N GLY A 271 26.62 7.40 2.73
CA GLY A 271 26.11 8.76 2.70
C GLY A 271 27.19 9.81 2.50
N PRO A 272 26.84 11.10 2.60
CA PRO A 272 25.53 11.58 2.98
C PRO A 272 24.46 11.28 1.92
N PHE A 273 23.20 11.08 2.38
CA PHE A 273 22.04 10.90 1.50
C PHE A 273 21.29 12.23 1.39
N ALA A 274 21.09 12.71 0.16
CA ALA A 274 20.44 13.99 -0.08
C ALA A 274 18.93 13.97 0.23
N SER A 275 18.31 12.80 0.16
CA SER A 275 16.87 12.60 0.39
C SER A 275 16.55 11.10 0.56
N VAL A 276 15.31 10.81 0.98
CA VAL A 276 14.76 9.44 0.97
C VAL A 276 14.84 8.81 -0.42
N THR A 277 14.59 9.59 -1.47
CA THR A 277 14.66 9.13 -2.85
C THR A 277 16.09 8.70 -3.23
N ASP A 278 17.12 9.45 -2.81
CA ASP A 278 18.52 9.11 -3.03
C ASP A 278 18.91 7.82 -2.28
N LEU A 279 18.50 7.70 -1.02
CA LEU A 279 18.71 6.49 -0.22
C LEU A 279 18.06 5.25 -0.87
N LYS A 280 16.80 5.35 -1.29
CA LYS A 280 16.11 4.29 -2.02
C LYS A 280 16.83 3.94 -3.33
N ALA A 281 17.21 4.93 -4.12
CA ALA A 281 17.94 4.72 -5.39
C ALA A 281 19.26 3.97 -5.18
N LYS A 282 20.02 4.31 -4.13
CA LYS A 282 21.27 3.59 -3.80
C LYS A 282 20.97 2.15 -3.37
N ALA A 283 19.92 1.90 -2.58
CA ALA A 283 19.52 0.56 -2.19
C ALA A 283 19.13 -0.30 -3.41
N PHE A 284 18.44 0.29 -4.40
CA PHE A 284 18.08 -0.38 -5.64
C PHE A 284 19.29 -0.61 -6.55
N ALA A 285 20.22 0.34 -6.65
CA ALA A 285 21.42 0.22 -7.47
C ALA A 285 22.42 -0.83 -6.94
N ALA A 286 22.46 -1.02 -5.62
CA ALA A 286 23.33 -2.00 -4.96
C ALA A 286 22.86 -3.46 -5.11
N ARG A 287 21.67 -3.72 -5.71
CA ARG A 287 21.12 -5.07 -5.81
C ARG A 287 21.93 -5.98 -6.71
N ARG A 288 22.18 -7.18 -6.23
CA ARG A 288 22.81 -8.29 -6.95
C ARG A 288 21.98 -9.56 -6.81
N THR A 289 22.00 -10.43 -7.80
CA THR A 289 21.35 -11.74 -7.74
C THR A 289 22.02 -12.58 -6.67
N ILE A 290 21.21 -13.16 -5.76
CA ILE A 290 21.68 -14.22 -4.88
C ILE A 290 21.36 -15.55 -5.56
N LEU A 291 22.39 -16.27 -6.00
CA LEU A 291 22.27 -17.66 -6.43
C LEU A 291 22.19 -18.52 -5.16
N SER A 292 21.14 -19.36 -5.07
CA SER A 292 21.12 -20.40 -4.02
C SER A 292 22.36 -21.29 -4.24
N SER A 293 23.14 -21.49 -3.17
CA SER A 293 24.40 -22.29 -3.18
C SER A 293 24.19 -23.82 -3.34
N ARG A 294 23.12 -24.24 -4.02
CA ARG A 294 22.84 -25.64 -4.37
C ARG A 294 23.02 -25.95 -5.86
N GLN A 295 24.12 -25.45 -6.46
CA GLN A 295 24.66 -25.99 -7.70
C GLN A 295 26.15 -26.31 -7.45
N SER A 296 26.40 -27.41 -6.77
CA SER A 296 27.68 -28.12 -6.80
C SER A 296 27.40 -29.58 -6.51
#